data_dab929433a74e3e0a6bf51c2b4bbeace
#
_entry.id   dab929433a74e3e0a6bf51c2b4bbeace
#
_cell.length_a   1.000
_cell.length_b   1.000
_cell.length_c   1.000
_cell.angle_alpha   90.00
_cell.angle_beta   90.00
_cell.angle_gamma   90.00
#
_symmetry.space_group_name_H-M   'P 1'
#
loop_
_entity.id
_entity.type
_entity.pdbx_description
1 polymer ?
#
loop_
_entity_poly.entity_id
_entity_poly.type
_entity_poly.pdbx_seq_one_letter_code
_entity_poly.pdbx_strand_id
1 'polypeptide(L)'
;MTWIIELGTLVACTGFRNPGALAKTAETLDEVSGGRFILGLGAGWHKPEYDMFGMPFDHRASRFEEAIAIVTDLLRTGESHRHGQYFQTHDAFNRPRGPRAATGGPPILVGTSGERMLEITARYAEAWNTVWHPDAEAARPKVQALHRACEAVGRDPSSIVMTAGGNIALDGYTGTRPDPMRGSVGEIAGRVAAFAGLGFEHFVCGLDPCTPASVAEFGATVAAIDQAM
;
A
#
# COMPACT_ATOMS: atom_id res chain seq x y z
N MET A 1 -23.47 -6.52 2.03
CA MET A 1 -22.13 -6.74 1.46
C MET A 1 -21.98 -5.77 0.32
N THR A 2 -20.97 -4.89 0.37
CA THR A 2 -20.75 -3.88 -0.67
C THR A 2 -19.94 -4.50 -1.81
N TRP A 3 -20.53 -4.55 -2.99
CA TRP A 3 -19.91 -5.16 -4.19
C TRP A 3 -18.96 -4.21 -4.94
N ILE A 4 -18.83 -2.96 -4.49
CA ILE A 4 -18.08 -1.89 -5.17
C ILE A 4 -16.82 -1.45 -4.41
N ILE A 5 -16.65 -1.82 -3.14
CA ILE A 5 -15.50 -1.42 -2.33
C ILE A 5 -14.31 -2.34 -2.63
N GLU A 6 -13.18 -1.77 -2.94
CA GLU A 6 -11.90 -2.49 -3.00
C GLU A 6 -11.42 -2.84 -1.60
N LEU A 7 -10.65 -3.91 -1.51
CA LEU A 7 -10.10 -4.44 -0.27
C LEU A 7 -8.59 -4.56 -0.43
N GLY A 8 -7.83 -4.05 0.53
CA GLY A 8 -6.38 -4.14 0.46
C GLY A 8 -5.72 -4.28 1.82
N THR A 9 -4.50 -4.79 1.82
CA THR A 9 -3.63 -4.72 2.99
C THR A 9 -2.82 -3.43 2.95
N LEU A 10 -2.69 -2.72 4.10
CA LEU A 10 -1.88 -1.51 4.20
C LEU A 10 -0.97 -1.58 5.44
N VAL A 11 0.12 -2.31 5.36
CA VAL A 11 0.55 -3.26 4.34
C VAL A 11 0.91 -4.59 4.99
N ALA A 12 0.88 -5.69 4.21
CA ALA A 12 1.34 -6.97 4.71
C ALA A 12 2.88 -7.00 4.75
N CYS A 13 3.44 -7.29 5.93
CA CYS A 13 4.88 -7.43 6.10
C CYS A 13 5.37 -8.73 5.43
N THR A 14 6.24 -8.63 4.43
CA THR A 14 6.82 -9.80 3.75
C THR A 14 7.76 -10.58 4.64
N GLY A 15 8.39 -9.93 5.64
CA GLY A 15 9.30 -10.58 6.58
C GLY A 15 8.65 -11.67 7.43
N PHE A 16 7.33 -11.70 7.55
CA PHE A 16 6.57 -12.69 8.31
C PHE A 16 5.95 -13.79 7.44
N ARG A 17 6.22 -13.81 6.13
CA ARG A 17 5.51 -14.68 5.20
C ARG A 17 6.43 -15.28 4.16
N ASN A 18 6.18 -16.56 3.81
CA ASN A 18 6.78 -17.14 2.62
C ASN A 18 6.17 -16.46 1.36
N PRO A 19 6.97 -15.98 0.40
CA PRO A 19 6.47 -15.26 -0.77
C PRO A 19 5.55 -16.10 -1.67
N GLY A 20 5.80 -17.40 -1.81
CA GLY A 20 4.92 -18.30 -2.57
C GLY A 20 3.55 -18.48 -1.90
N ALA A 21 3.52 -18.67 -0.58
CA ALA A 21 2.27 -18.74 0.19
C ALA A 21 1.50 -17.41 0.14
N LEU A 22 2.22 -16.27 0.17
CA LEU A 22 1.64 -14.94 0.05
C LEU A 22 0.97 -14.72 -1.31
N ALA A 23 1.63 -15.12 -2.40
CA ALA A 23 1.04 -15.06 -3.74
C ALA A 23 -0.23 -15.91 -3.87
N LYS A 24 -0.23 -17.14 -3.34
CA LYS A 24 -1.42 -18.02 -3.31
C LYS A 24 -2.57 -17.41 -2.50
N THR A 25 -2.25 -16.81 -1.36
CA THR A 25 -3.24 -16.11 -0.52
C THR A 25 -3.83 -14.91 -1.29
N ALA A 26 -3.00 -14.13 -1.98
CA ALA A 26 -3.46 -12.99 -2.77
C ALA A 26 -4.41 -13.40 -3.91
N GLU A 27 -4.11 -14.47 -4.65
CA GLU A 27 -5.01 -15.03 -5.68
C GLU A 27 -6.34 -15.50 -5.08
N THR A 28 -6.29 -16.16 -3.92
CA THR A 28 -7.52 -16.60 -3.23
C THR A 28 -8.38 -15.42 -2.78
N LEU A 29 -7.75 -14.37 -2.25
CA LEU A 29 -8.47 -13.15 -1.86
C LEU A 29 -9.03 -12.40 -3.08
N ASP A 30 -8.33 -12.43 -4.19
CA ASP A 30 -8.81 -11.87 -5.44
C ASP A 30 -10.05 -12.61 -5.96
N GLU A 31 -10.02 -13.94 -5.94
CA GLU A 31 -11.16 -14.80 -6.31
C GLU A 31 -12.38 -14.53 -5.40
N VAL A 32 -12.18 -14.60 -4.08
CA VAL A 32 -13.28 -14.42 -3.10
C VAL A 32 -13.87 -13.01 -3.16
N SER A 33 -13.06 -12.01 -3.44
CA SER A 33 -13.52 -10.63 -3.59
C SER A 33 -14.14 -10.32 -4.96
N GLY A 34 -14.01 -11.22 -5.94
CA GLY A 34 -14.46 -10.98 -7.32
C GLY A 34 -13.61 -9.92 -8.01
N GLY A 35 -12.28 -9.96 -7.84
CA GLY A 35 -11.35 -9.05 -8.50
C GLY A 35 -11.21 -7.67 -7.84
N ARG A 36 -11.52 -7.53 -6.54
CA ARG A 36 -11.44 -6.26 -5.81
C ARG A 36 -10.26 -6.19 -4.83
N PHE A 37 -9.39 -7.19 -4.80
CA PHE A 37 -8.28 -7.24 -3.85
C PHE A 37 -7.07 -6.47 -4.37
N ILE A 38 -6.43 -5.68 -3.50
CA ILE A 38 -5.15 -5.00 -3.72
C ILE A 38 -4.14 -5.58 -2.74
N LEU A 39 -3.04 -6.13 -3.27
CA LEU A 39 -1.97 -6.69 -2.44
C LEU A 39 -1.00 -5.60 -2.00
N GLY A 40 -1.24 -5.01 -0.84
CA GLY A 40 -0.32 -4.05 -0.24
C GLY A 40 0.81 -4.75 0.52
N LEU A 41 2.06 -4.46 0.17
CA LEU A 41 3.28 -5.06 0.69
C LEU A 41 4.22 -4.06 1.32
N GLY A 42 4.97 -4.49 2.33
CA GLY A 42 6.04 -3.71 2.96
C GLY A 42 7.12 -4.60 3.56
N ALA A 43 8.32 -4.03 3.74
CA ALA A 43 9.46 -4.75 4.31
C ALA A 43 9.39 -4.93 5.84
N GLY A 44 8.39 -4.33 6.50
CA GLY A 44 8.29 -4.26 7.95
C GLY A 44 9.26 -3.22 8.57
N TRP A 45 8.93 -2.74 9.76
CA TRP A 45 9.71 -1.71 10.45
C TRP A 45 9.82 -1.94 11.95
N HIS A 46 8.89 -2.66 12.56
CA HIS A 46 8.79 -2.81 14.00
C HIS A 46 9.64 -3.98 14.50
N LYS A 47 10.90 -3.70 14.86
CA LYS A 47 11.87 -4.73 15.32
C LYS A 47 11.35 -5.61 16.44
N PRO A 48 10.62 -5.09 17.47
CA PRO A 48 10.08 -5.94 18.53
C PRO A 48 9.18 -7.08 18.06
N GLU A 49 8.38 -6.88 16.99
CA GLU A 49 7.58 -7.98 16.41
C GLU A 49 8.46 -9.07 15.79
N TYR A 50 9.51 -8.67 15.08
CA TYR A 50 10.47 -9.61 14.49
C TYR A 50 11.16 -10.44 15.57
N ASP A 51 11.60 -9.80 16.66
CA ASP A 51 12.23 -10.48 17.79
C ASP A 51 11.22 -11.42 18.49
N MET A 52 9.99 -10.98 18.70
CA MET A 52 8.91 -11.75 19.35
C MET A 52 8.59 -13.03 18.60
N PHE A 53 8.59 -13.01 17.27
CA PHE A 53 8.24 -14.15 16.43
C PHE A 53 9.45 -14.89 15.87
N GLY A 54 10.69 -14.54 16.31
CA GLY A 54 11.91 -15.20 15.85
C GLY A 54 12.21 -15.00 14.36
N MET A 55 11.74 -13.88 13.78
CA MET A 55 11.96 -13.56 12.38
C MET A 55 13.21 -12.69 12.18
N PRO A 56 13.96 -12.87 11.08
CA PRO A 56 15.16 -12.10 10.82
C PRO A 56 14.83 -10.64 10.48
N PHE A 57 15.39 -9.68 11.23
CA PHE A 57 15.22 -8.24 11.00
C PHE A 57 16.28 -7.64 10.09
N ASP A 58 17.36 -8.36 9.84
CA ASP A 58 18.47 -7.95 8.98
C ASP A 58 18.08 -7.93 7.50
N HIS A 59 18.78 -7.14 6.70
CA HIS A 59 18.66 -7.11 5.24
C HIS A 59 17.23 -6.98 4.69
N ARG A 60 16.33 -6.33 5.43
CA ARG A 60 14.89 -6.24 5.11
C ARG A 60 14.58 -5.80 3.68
N ALA A 61 15.32 -4.81 3.14
CA ALA A 61 15.10 -4.36 1.76
C ALA A 61 15.52 -5.43 0.74
N SER A 62 16.62 -6.17 0.98
CA SER A 62 17.05 -7.26 0.09
C SER A 62 16.09 -8.44 0.16
N ARG A 63 15.65 -8.81 1.37
CA ARG A 63 14.63 -9.85 1.57
C ARG A 63 13.31 -9.46 0.90
N PHE A 64 12.92 -8.20 1.01
CA PHE A 64 11.72 -7.69 0.35
C PHE A 64 11.84 -7.74 -1.17
N GLU A 65 12.99 -7.36 -1.74
CA GLU A 65 13.22 -7.38 -3.19
C GLU A 65 13.12 -8.80 -3.77
N GLU A 66 13.71 -9.79 -3.10
CA GLU A 66 13.55 -11.19 -3.51
C GLU A 66 12.10 -11.70 -3.35
N ALA A 67 11.44 -11.33 -2.24
CA ALA A 67 10.07 -11.74 -1.98
C ALA A 67 9.09 -11.15 -3.00
N ILE A 68 9.16 -9.84 -3.28
CA ILE A 68 8.26 -9.19 -4.23
C ILE A 68 8.50 -9.71 -5.67
N ALA A 69 9.74 -10.04 -6.03
CA ALA A 69 10.04 -10.62 -7.32
C ALA A 69 9.36 -11.98 -7.50
N ILE A 70 9.40 -12.87 -6.49
CA ILE A 70 8.70 -14.16 -6.50
C ILE A 70 7.18 -13.97 -6.55
N VAL A 71 6.64 -13.06 -5.72
CA VAL A 71 5.21 -12.73 -5.70
C VAL A 71 4.77 -12.24 -7.08
N THR A 72 5.53 -11.32 -7.68
CA THR A 72 5.24 -10.78 -9.01
C THR A 72 5.23 -11.86 -10.07
N ASP A 73 6.24 -12.73 -10.13
CA ASP A 73 6.28 -13.85 -11.07
C ASP A 73 5.01 -14.70 -10.94
N LEU A 74 4.70 -15.15 -9.73
CA LEU A 74 3.55 -16.04 -9.47
C LEU A 74 2.21 -15.38 -9.79
N LEU A 75 2.07 -14.07 -9.57
CA LEU A 75 0.85 -13.34 -9.89
C LEU A 75 0.74 -12.97 -11.37
N ARG A 76 1.85 -12.65 -12.05
CA ARG A 76 1.83 -12.21 -13.46
C ARG A 76 1.82 -13.39 -14.42
N THR A 77 2.73 -14.32 -14.23
CA THR A 77 2.90 -15.48 -15.14
C THR A 77 2.26 -16.76 -14.62
N GLY A 78 2.06 -16.88 -13.31
CA GLY A 78 1.62 -18.09 -12.64
C GLY A 78 2.75 -19.07 -12.31
N GLU A 79 3.99 -18.71 -12.60
CA GLU A 79 5.17 -19.58 -12.40
C GLU A 79 6.34 -18.77 -11.86
N SER A 80 7.24 -19.41 -11.09
CA SER A 80 8.48 -18.80 -10.60
C SER A 80 9.58 -19.82 -10.46
N HIS A 81 10.77 -19.46 -10.98
CA HIS A 81 12.01 -20.22 -10.81
C HIS A 81 13.13 -19.23 -10.47
N ARG A 82 13.43 -19.06 -9.17
CA ARG A 82 14.40 -18.08 -8.69
C ARG A 82 15.36 -18.70 -7.68
N HIS A 83 16.61 -18.26 -7.76
CA HIS A 83 17.69 -18.62 -6.85
C HIS A 83 18.21 -17.37 -6.15
N GLY A 84 17.54 -16.97 -5.06
CA GLY A 84 17.95 -15.82 -4.25
C GLY A 84 18.78 -16.25 -3.04
N GLN A 85 19.33 -15.26 -2.35
CA GLN A 85 20.05 -15.46 -1.11
C GLN A 85 19.11 -15.80 0.06
N TYR A 86 17.91 -15.23 0.05
CA TYR A 86 16.93 -15.35 1.14
C TYR A 86 15.74 -16.21 0.78
N PHE A 87 15.35 -16.23 -0.49
CA PHE A 87 14.22 -17.01 -0.97
C PHE A 87 14.57 -17.72 -2.28
N GLN A 88 14.03 -18.92 -2.42
CA GLN A 88 14.21 -19.73 -3.62
C GLN A 88 12.88 -20.34 -4.04
N THR A 89 12.69 -20.50 -5.34
CA THR A 89 11.58 -21.26 -5.93
C THR A 89 12.11 -22.23 -6.97
N HIS A 90 11.57 -23.45 -6.97
CA HIS A 90 11.94 -24.51 -7.91
C HIS A 90 10.68 -24.91 -8.65
N ASP A 91 10.55 -24.49 -9.90
CA ASP A 91 9.39 -24.77 -10.78
C ASP A 91 8.06 -24.56 -10.06
N ALA A 92 8.00 -23.48 -9.26
CA ALA A 92 6.83 -23.17 -8.47
C ALA A 92 5.71 -22.65 -9.37
N PHE A 93 4.49 -23.09 -9.10
CA PHE A 93 3.30 -22.63 -9.83
C PHE A 93 2.20 -22.14 -8.88
N ASN A 94 1.43 -21.16 -9.36
CA ASN A 94 0.30 -20.55 -8.67
C ASN A 94 -1.00 -20.92 -9.40
N ARG A 95 -1.70 -21.92 -8.90
CA ARG A 95 -2.98 -22.42 -9.45
C ARG A 95 -3.92 -22.84 -8.32
N PRO A 96 -5.26 -22.66 -8.48
CA PRO A 96 -5.90 -21.97 -9.59
C PRO A 96 -5.51 -20.49 -9.66
N ARG A 97 -5.76 -19.85 -10.80
CA ARG A 97 -5.59 -18.41 -11.00
C ARG A 97 -6.93 -17.69 -10.82
N GLY A 98 -6.89 -16.51 -10.22
CA GLY A 98 -8.06 -15.68 -9.94
C GLY A 98 -8.64 -14.96 -11.17
N PRO A 99 -9.72 -14.17 -10.96
CA PRO A 99 -10.47 -13.52 -12.04
C PRO A 99 -9.63 -12.54 -12.88
N ARG A 100 -8.58 -11.95 -12.28
CA ARG A 100 -7.67 -11.02 -12.96
C ARG A 100 -6.42 -11.68 -13.55
N ALA A 101 -6.37 -13.02 -13.62
CA ALA A 101 -5.22 -13.74 -14.16
C ALA A 101 -4.78 -13.28 -15.56
N ALA A 102 -5.74 -12.98 -16.43
CA ALA A 102 -5.48 -12.49 -17.79
C ALA A 102 -4.85 -11.09 -17.84
N THR A 103 -5.02 -10.28 -16.78
CA THR A 103 -4.46 -8.93 -16.65
C THR A 103 -3.29 -8.85 -15.67
N GLY A 104 -2.77 -10.01 -15.23
CA GLY A 104 -1.60 -10.09 -14.37
C GLY A 104 -1.91 -10.27 -12.87
N GLY A 105 -3.14 -10.63 -12.50
CA GLY A 105 -3.56 -10.86 -11.11
C GLY A 105 -3.85 -9.55 -10.34
N PRO A 106 -4.00 -9.62 -9.02
CA PRO A 106 -4.25 -8.44 -8.19
C PRO A 106 -3.11 -7.42 -8.28
N PRO A 107 -3.40 -6.10 -8.30
CA PRO A 107 -2.37 -5.08 -8.29
C PRO A 107 -1.56 -5.12 -6.99
N ILE A 108 -0.27 -4.87 -7.12
CA ILE A 108 0.67 -4.78 -6.00
C ILE A 108 0.83 -3.31 -5.61
N LEU A 109 0.52 -3.00 -4.35
CA LEU A 109 0.82 -1.72 -3.73
C LEU A 109 2.02 -1.89 -2.80
N VAL A 110 2.98 -0.96 -2.83
CA VAL A 110 4.10 -0.94 -1.88
C VAL A 110 4.00 0.28 -0.96
N GLY A 111 3.94 0.02 0.35
CA GLY A 111 3.98 1.07 1.37
C GLY A 111 5.42 1.33 1.81
N THR A 112 5.98 2.48 1.42
CA THR A 112 7.37 2.83 1.73
C THR A 112 7.70 4.31 1.54
N SER A 113 8.86 4.72 2.09
CA SER A 113 9.41 6.07 1.89
C SER A 113 10.95 6.09 1.75
N GLY A 114 11.62 4.95 1.87
CA GLY A 114 13.08 4.84 1.75
C GLY A 114 13.55 4.69 0.31
N GLU A 115 14.67 5.29 -0.07
CA GLU A 115 15.16 5.36 -1.46
C GLU A 115 15.25 3.99 -2.15
N ARG A 116 15.97 3.03 -1.56
CA ARG A 116 16.06 1.67 -2.12
C ARG A 116 14.71 0.99 -2.27
N MET A 117 13.80 1.21 -1.33
CA MET A 117 12.45 0.64 -1.40
C MET A 117 11.61 1.31 -2.49
N LEU A 118 11.85 2.61 -2.78
CA LEU A 118 11.21 3.30 -3.90
C LEU A 118 11.70 2.77 -5.25
N GLU A 119 12.97 2.43 -5.39
CA GLU A 119 13.50 1.77 -6.60
C GLU A 119 12.85 0.40 -6.83
N ILE A 120 12.67 -0.40 -5.76
CA ILE A 120 11.96 -1.68 -5.84
C ILE A 120 10.49 -1.45 -6.21
N THR A 121 9.85 -0.43 -5.62
CA THR A 121 8.48 -0.02 -5.98
C THR A 121 8.37 0.32 -7.46
N ALA A 122 9.29 1.13 -7.97
CA ALA A 122 9.33 1.53 -9.38
C ALA A 122 9.48 0.34 -10.34
N ARG A 123 10.10 -0.76 -9.92
CA ARG A 123 10.27 -1.97 -10.75
C ARG A 123 9.06 -2.91 -10.73
N TYR A 124 8.35 -3.01 -9.61
CA TYR A 124 7.42 -4.12 -9.38
C TYR A 124 5.98 -3.71 -9.12
N ALA A 125 5.72 -2.49 -8.60
CA ALA A 125 4.41 -2.14 -8.08
C ALA A 125 3.52 -1.39 -9.07
N GLU A 126 2.22 -1.60 -9.05
CA GLU A 126 1.22 -0.79 -9.73
C GLU A 126 0.78 0.41 -8.89
N ALA A 127 0.95 0.33 -7.56
CA ALA A 127 0.59 1.43 -6.68
C ALA A 127 1.65 1.65 -5.59
N TRP A 128 1.73 2.87 -5.12
CA TRP A 128 2.60 3.28 -4.03
C TRP A 128 1.81 3.98 -2.94
N ASN A 129 2.13 3.68 -1.67
CA ASN A 129 1.54 4.37 -0.51
C ASN A 129 2.61 5.05 0.33
N THR A 130 2.32 6.29 0.71
CA THR A 130 3.08 7.04 1.72
C THR A 130 2.16 7.61 2.78
N VAL A 131 2.55 7.55 4.03
CA VAL A 131 1.79 7.93 5.24
C VAL A 131 2.71 8.66 6.21
N TRP A 132 2.34 9.23 7.11
CA TRP A 132 1.28 9.94 7.79
C TRP A 132 1.57 11.43 7.60
N HIS A 133 1.02 12.03 6.59
CA HIS A 133 1.30 13.41 6.24
C HIS A 133 0.23 14.33 6.84
N PRO A 134 0.64 15.44 7.52
CA PRO A 134 -0.30 16.41 8.03
C PRO A 134 -0.95 17.26 6.92
N ASP A 135 -0.31 17.34 5.76
CA ASP A 135 -0.78 18.07 4.57
C ASP A 135 -0.07 17.59 3.30
N ALA A 136 -0.49 18.08 2.15
CA ALA A 136 0.08 17.71 0.85
C ALA A 136 1.54 18.19 0.68
N GLU A 137 1.92 19.34 1.24
CA GLU A 137 3.28 19.86 1.12
C GLU A 137 4.29 18.94 1.83
N ALA A 138 3.92 18.35 2.96
CA ALA A 138 4.75 17.36 3.65
C ALA A 138 4.96 16.08 2.84
N ALA A 139 4.06 15.74 1.92
CA ALA A 139 4.19 14.59 1.04
C ALA A 139 5.03 14.88 -0.21
N ARG A 140 5.17 16.13 -0.65
CA ARG A 140 5.86 16.54 -1.88
C ARG A 140 7.27 15.97 -2.04
N PRO A 141 8.16 15.99 -1.03
CA PRO A 141 9.49 15.40 -1.17
C PRO A 141 9.47 13.89 -1.44
N LYS A 142 8.43 13.18 -0.96
CA LYS A 142 8.28 11.74 -1.19
C LYS A 142 7.82 11.44 -2.60
N VAL A 143 6.92 12.26 -3.16
CA VAL A 143 6.53 12.19 -4.58
C VAL A 143 7.74 12.40 -5.48
N GLN A 144 8.54 13.43 -5.21
CA GLN A 144 9.77 13.68 -5.97
C GLN A 144 10.78 12.54 -5.89
N ALA A 145 10.90 11.89 -4.74
CA ALA A 145 11.76 10.72 -4.57
C ALA A 145 11.26 9.51 -5.37
N LEU A 146 9.94 9.28 -5.39
CA LEU A 146 9.33 8.24 -6.25
C LEU A 146 9.61 8.51 -7.73
N HIS A 147 9.42 9.74 -8.20
CA HIS A 147 9.66 10.11 -9.60
C HIS A 147 11.10 9.85 -9.99
N ARG A 148 12.09 10.27 -9.17
CA ARG A 148 13.51 9.95 -9.43
C ARG A 148 13.77 8.45 -9.46
N ALA A 149 13.13 7.66 -8.59
CA ALA A 149 13.28 6.21 -8.61
C ALA A 149 12.69 5.58 -9.90
N CYS A 150 11.57 6.11 -10.40
CA CYS A 150 11.00 5.69 -11.68
C CYS A 150 11.93 6.04 -12.86
N GLU A 151 12.44 7.27 -12.90
CA GLU A 151 13.40 7.71 -13.92
C GLU A 151 14.66 6.82 -13.94
N ALA A 152 15.20 6.46 -12.76
CA ALA A 152 16.37 5.60 -12.64
C ALA A 152 16.20 4.19 -13.23
N VAL A 153 14.95 3.69 -13.29
CA VAL A 153 14.62 2.39 -13.89
C VAL A 153 13.96 2.50 -15.28
N GLY A 154 13.83 3.71 -15.82
CA GLY A 154 13.24 3.96 -17.13
C GLY A 154 11.71 3.78 -17.17
N ARG A 155 11.04 3.95 -16.04
CA ARG A 155 9.57 3.85 -15.92
C ARG A 155 8.91 5.22 -15.89
N ASP A 156 7.79 5.37 -16.59
CA ASP A 156 6.96 6.56 -16.47
C ASP A 156 6.33 6.63 -15.06
N PRO A 157 6.60 7.70 -14.27
CA PRO A 157 5.99 7.87 -12.95
C PRO A 157 4.46 7.86 -12.95
N SER A 158 3.83 8.35 -14.02
CA SER A 158 2.36 8.38 -14.15
C SER A 158 1.72 7.00 -14.26
N SER A 159 2.52 5.94 -14.46
CA SER A 159 2.05 4.55 -14.47
C SER A 159 1.89 3.94 -13.08
N ILE A 160 2.22 4.68 -12.01
CA ILE A 160 2.06 4.25 -10.62
C ILE A 160 0.94 5.04 -9.96
N VAL A 161 -0.10 4.36 -9.53
CA VAL A 161 -1.17 4.95 -8.72
C VAL A 161 -0.58 5.39 -7.36
N MET A 162 -0.64 6.68 -7.09
CA MET A 162 -0.14 7.22 -5.83
C MET A 162 -1.25 7.31 -4.79
N THR A 163 -1.00 6.75 -3.60
CA THR A 163 -1.91 6.82 -2.47
C THR A 163 -1.21 7.48 -1.28
N ALA A 164 -1.91 8.38 -0.60
CA ALA A 164 -1.43 9.02 0.60
C ALA A 164 -2.25 8.61 1.82
N GLY A 165 -1.70 8.84 3.01
CA GLY A 165 -2.44 8.68 4.25
C GLY A 165 -2.16 9.80 5.24
N GLY A 166 -3.20 10.21 5.96
CA GLY A 166 -3.12 11.18 7.04
C GLY A 166 -4.05 10.84 8.20
N ASN A 167 -3.70 11.33 9.38
CA ASN A 167 -4.54 11.21 10.55
C ASN A 167 -5.55 12.35 10.60
N ILE A 168 -6.75 12.08 11.07
CA ILE A 168 -7.83 13.06 11.21
C ILE A 168 -8.36 13.01 12.64
N ALA A 169 -8.33 14.15 13.32
CA ALA A 169 -8.93 14.29 14.63
C ALA A 169 -10.40 14.67 14.48
N LEU A 170 -11.27 13.85 15.07
CA LEU A 170 -12.71 14.07 15.17
C LEU A 170 -13.10 14.45 16.60
N ASP A 171 -14.39 14.69 16.84
CA ASP A 171 -14.90 14.95 18.18
C ASP A 171 -14.56 13.79 19.12
N GLY A 172 -14.04 14.13 20.29
CA GLY A 172 -13.54 13.14 21.24
C GLY A 172 -12.13 12.60 20.95
N TYR A 173 -11.34 13.33 20.16
CA TYR A 173 -9.93 12.97 19.88
C TYR A 173 -9.16 12.50 21.11
N THR A 174 -8.57 11.29 21.00
CA THR A 174 -7.92 10.61 22.13
C THR A 174 -6.42 10.89 22.25
N GLY A 175 -5.80 11.46 21.22
CA GLY A 175 -4.36 11.71 21.19
C GLY A 175 -3.52 10.51 20.76
N THR A 176 -4.14 9.43 20.29
CA THR A 176 -3.42 8.20 19.88
C THR A 176 -2.76 8.33 18.50
N ARG A 177 -3.20 9.28 17.69
CA ARG A 177 -2.68 9.54 16.34
C ARG A 177 -1.83 10.81 16.32
N PRO A 178 -0.55 10.77 15.89
CA PRO A 178 0.29 11.97 15.80
C PRO A 178 -0.13 12.88 14.63
N ASP A 179 0.12 14.18 14.81
CA ASP A 179 -0.03 15.21 13.78
C ASP A 179 -1.32 15.13 12.95
N PRO A 180 -2.50 15.03 13.59
CA PRO A 180 -3.74 14.86 12.85
C PRO A 180 -4.18 16.18 12.20
N MET A 181 -4.82 16.08 11.05
CA MET A 181 -5.59 17.18 10.47
C MET A 181 -6.75 17.52 11.40
N ARG A 182 -6.90 18.83 11.70
CA ARG A 182 -7.94 19.37 12.56
C ARG A 182 -8.65 20.51 11.86
N GLY A 183 -9.87 20.80 12.26
CA GLY A 183 -10.64 21.92 11.78
C GLY A 183 -12.07 21.52 11.43
N SER A 184 -12.78 22.44 10.80
CA SER A 184 -14.12 22.20 10.27
C SER A 184 -14.10 21.17 9.11
N VAL A 185 -15.25 20.64 8.77
CA VAL A 185 -15.46 19.74 7.61
C VAL A 185 -14.81 20.31 6.35
N GLY A 186 -15.03 21.59 6.05
CA GLY A 186 -14.46 22.24 4.85
C GLY A 186 -12.93 22.38 4.89
N GLU A 187 -12.35 22.66 6.05
CA GLU A 187 -10.89 22.76 6.22
C GLU A 187 -10.21 21.40 6.04
N ILE A 188 -10.77 20.34 6.63
CA ILE A 188 -10.25 18.97 6.47
C ILE A 188 -10.42 18.53 5.02
N ALA A 189 -11.59 18.75 4.42
CA ALA A 189 -11.85 18.43 3.02
C ALA A 189 -10.87 19.13 2.07
N GLY A 190 -10.62 20.42 2.27
CA GLY A 190 -9.64 21.17 1.47
C GLY A 190 -8.21 20.65 1.61
N ARG A 191 -7.79 20.23 2.82
CA ARG A 191 -6.47 19.61 3.04
C ARG A 191 -6.32 18.26 2.35
N VAL A 192 -7.36 17.42 2.41
CA VAL A 192 -7.35 16.11 1.71
C VAL A 192 -7.36 16.32 0.19
N ALA A 193 -8.24 17.20 -0.33
CA ALA A 193 -8.30 17.51 -1.75
C ALA A 193 -6.98 18.07 -2.32
N ALA A 194 -6.18 18.78 -1.49
CA ALA A 194 -4.88 19.28 -1.91
C ALA A 194 -3.89 18.18 -2.34
N PHE A 195 -4.03 16.93 -1.86
CA PHE A 195 -3.21 15.80 -2.30
C PHE A 195 -3.44 15.46 -3.77
N ALA A 196 -4.65 15.64 -4.30
CA ALA A 196 -4.93 15.43 -5.72
C ALA A 196 -4.07 16.36 -6.61
N GLY A 197 -3.77 17.58 -6.17
CA GLY A 197 -2.87 18.52 -6.85
C GLY A 197 -1.41 18.04 -6.94
N LEU A 198 -1.03 17.03 -6.18
CA LEU A 198 0.26 16.34 -6.27
C LEU A 198 0.20 15.03 -7.07
N GLY A 199 -0.95 14.68 -7.62
CA GLY A 199 -1.19 13.46 -8.38
C GLY A 199 -1.59 12.24 -7.52
N PHE A 200 -1.95 12.43 -6.25
CA PHE A 200 -2.52 11.34 -5.47
C PHE A 200 -3.96 11.07 -5.88
N GLU A 201 -4.26 9.81 -6.15
CA GLU A 201 -5.58 9.35 -6.60
C GLU A 201 -6.42 8.76 -5.46
N HIS A 202 -5.77 8.40 -4.35
CA HIS A 202 -6.44 7.77 -3.22
C HIS A 202 -5.86 8.29 -1.90
N PHE A 203 -6.75 8.57 -0.92
CA PHE A 203 -6.36 9.02 0.40
C PHE A 203 -6.91 8.11 1.50
N VAL A 204 -6.04 7.65 2.40
CA VAL A 204 -6.37 6.76 3.51
C VAL A 204 -6.45 7.57 4.81
N CYS A 205 -7.62 7.60 5.42
CA CYS A 205 -7.87 8.35 6.64
C CYS A 205 -7.65 7.50 7.89
N GLY A 206 -6.74 7.90 8.75
CA GLY A 206 -6.62 7.37 10.10
C GLY A 206 -7.48 8.19 11.07
N LEU A 207 -8.70 7.76 11.35
CA LEU A 207 -9.61 8.49 12.24
C LEU A 207 -9.23 8.31 13.72
N ASP A 208 -9.32 9.38 14.51
CA ASP A 208 -9.20 9.33 15.96
C ASP A 208 -10.26 10.24 16.62
N PRO A 209 -11.22 9.67 17.38
CA PRO A 209 -11.41 8.24 17.65
C PRO A 209 -11.90 7.47 16.41
N CYS A 210 -11.63 6.16 16.36
CA CYS A 210 -12.14 5.27 15.32
C CYS A 210 -13.33 4.45 15.85
N THR A 211 -14.51 5.03 15.76
CA THR A 211 -15.77 4.43 16.22
C THR A 211 -16.82 4.46 15.11
N PRO A 212 -17.92 3.67 15.20
CA PRO A 212 -19.02 3.79 14.23
C PRO A 212 -19.60 5.21 14.15
N ALA A 213 -19.65 5.94 15.27
CA ALA A 213 -20.15 7.31 15.32
C ALA A 213 -19.21 8.27 14.56
N SER A 214 -17.89 8.20 14.81
CA SER A 214 -16.92 9.03 14.13
C SER A 214 -16.78 8.73 12.64
N VAL A 215 -16.97 7.47 12.23
CA VAL A 215 -17.05 7.12 10.80
C VAL A 215 -18.29 7.74 10.14
N ALA A 216 -19.45 7.72 10.84
CA ALA A 216 -20.66 8.36 10.32
C ALA A 216 -20.52 9.88 10.24
N GLU A 217 -19.93 10.52 11.27
CA GLU A 217 -19.61 11.95 11.29
C GLU A 217 -18.67 12.35 10.12
N PHE A 218 -17.66 11.56 9.89
CA PHE A 218 -16.70 11.78 8.80
C PHE A 218 -17.35 11.70 7.40
N GLY A 219 -18.52 11.11 7.28
CA GLY A 219 -19.29 11.07 6.03
C GLY A 219 -19.56 12.43 5.42
N ALA A 220 -19.78 13.47 6.24
CA ALA A 220 -19.95 14.86 5.78
C ALA A 220 -18.64 15.41 5.15
N THR A 221 -17.49 15.06 5.72
CA THR A 221 -16.18 15.42 5.17
C THR A 221 -15.92 14.73 3.84
N VAL A 222 -16.26 13.46 3.71
CA VAL A 222 -16.15 12.72 2.43
C VAL A 222 -17.00 13.39 1.35
N ALA A 223 -18.26 13.73 1.65
CA ALA A 223 -19.12 14.43 0.70
C ALA A 223 -18.57 15.81 0.28
N ALA A 224 -17.90 16.53 1.21
CA ALA A 224 -17.25 17.80 0.91
C ALA A 224 -15.98 17.63 0.06
N ILE A 225 -15.22 16.53 0.24
CA ILE A 225 -14.08 16.18 -0.61
C ILE A 225 -14.55 15.93 -2.04
N ASP A 226 -15.60 15.12 -2.21
CA ASP A 226 -16.17 14.79 -3.52
C ASP A 226 -16.65 16.03 -4.30
N GLN A 227 -17.06 17.09 -3.57
CA GLN A 227 -17.47 18.35 -4.20
C GLN A 227 -16.28 19.26 -4.56
N ALA A 228 -15.13 19.06 -3.91
CA ALA A 228 -13.92 19.88 -4.11
C ALA A 228 -12.98 19.35 -5.21
N MET A 229 -13.19 18.13 -5.63
CA MET A 229 -12.45 17.42 -6.70
C MET A 229 -13.19 17.47 -8.04
#